data_0d6988a16075e832d752428bbc691694
#
_entry.id   0d6988a16075e832d752428bbc691694
#
_cell.length_a   1.000
_cell.length_b   1.000
_cell.length_c   1.000
_cell.angle_alpha   90.00
_cell.angle_beta   90.00
_cell.angle_gamma   90.00
#
_symmetry.space_group_name_H-M   'P 1'
#
loop_
_entity.id
_entity.type
_entity.pdbx_description
1 polymer ?
#
loop_
_entity_poly.entity_id
_entity_poly.type
_entity_poly.pdbx_seq_one_letter_code
_entity_poly.pdbx_strand_id
1 'polypeptide(L)'
;MARLRSGVIVAASGGPDSQLLLHLLASLAEMAGVSLPVSFHLNHELRKEAAQDADLVRNTARSLDLIHYEESHDVSAFARKMRMNLESAARFLRYRDLFRATKLAGCGFCATGHHAVDFVETMILHWIRSSSREASELMPLESQLPIWSSLRKSKRFLGRLSLVRPLLVTHRKDVLELLEEFSIPFAEDSSNQDISLNRNWIRHRVIPGLEGRGLNPASLWSVHHDFAWPERHLSTEKPSVGAGPNPLNAEPEFFVRLPGPVCQNASPSELASILRASLRALALEMLPRSVVLQIYSELRTSEFGRWLRTGTSAVELWSAGGDLWIYPVNGAFMKGPEIKSISDGSDPVDSGKNYEVSWLGLTRRYSGAVLRTVQGDDLYRFRNDRRIHRSRIKTLFQKEQLPPPVRRNLPVVLDAEGYIVRACLSFLGQQDRIFFLA
;
A
#
# COMPACT_ATOMS: atom_id res chain seq x y z
N MET A 1 -23.86 2.28 -2.93
CA MET A 1 -24.72 2.37 -1.71
C MET A 1 -23.98 2.05 -0.41
N ALA A 2 -23.34 0.86 -0.23
CA ALA A 2 -22.62 0.54 1.02
C ALA A 2 -21.53 1.57 1.39
N ARG A 3 -20.82 2.14 0.42
CA ARG A 3 -19.80 3.17 0.62
C ARG A 3 -20.32 4.53 1.03
N LEU A 4 -21.46 4.95 0.52
CA LEU A 4 -22.11 6.19 0.96
C LEU A 4 -22.47 6.13 2.44
N ARG A 5 -22.91 4.95 2.95
CA ARG A 5 -23.16 4.73 4.38
C ARG A 5 -21.94 4.86 5.28
N SER A 6 -20.75 4.63 4.73
CA SER A 6 -19.48 4.78 5.47
C SER A 6 -18.94 6.22 5.46
N GLY A 7 -19.69 7.16 4.88
CA GLY A 7 -19.26 8.53 4.68
C GLY A 7 -18.26 8.68 3.54
N VAL A 8 -18.46 9.67 2.69
CA VAL A 8 -17.61 9.97 1.53
C VAL A 8 -17.22 11.44 1.54
N ILE A 9 -15.91 11.70 1.37
CA ILE A 9 -15.40 13.05 1.11
C ILE A 9 -15.08 13.18 -0.38
N VAL A 10 -15.48 14.27 -1.01
CA VAL A 10 -15.25 14.55 -2.43
C VAL A 10 -14.13 15.55 -2.59
N ALA A 11 -13.09 15.20 -3.36
CA ALA A 11 -12.04 16.12 -3.76
C ALA A 11 -12.57 17.06 -4.86
N ALA A 12 -13.04 18.22 -4.46
CA ALA A 12 -13.65 19.22 -5.33
C ALA A 12 -12.60 20.27 -5.74
N SER A 13 -12.24 20.31 -7.02
CA SER A 13 -11.30 21.30 -7.58
C SER A 13 -11.97 22.54 -8.17
N GLY A 14 -13.30 22.56 -8.27
CA GLY A 14 -14.05 23.57 -9.01
C GLY A 14 -14.24 23.23 -10.50
N GLY A 15 -13.44 22.34 -11.05
CA GLY A 15 -13.57 21.91 -12.45
C GLY A 15 -14.80 21.01 -12.71
N PRO A 16 -15.17 20.81 -14.00
CA PRO A 16 -16.42 20.16 -14.41
C PRO A 16 -16.63 18.79 -13.76
N ASP A 17 -15.64 17.92 -13.83
CA ASP A 17 -15.75 16.55 -13.34
C ASP A 17 -15.99 16.48 -11.83
N SER A 18 -15.35 17.35 -11.06
CA SER A 18 -15.50 17.40 -9.61
C SER A 18 -16.82 18.03 -9.18
N GLN A 19 -17.32 19.01 -9.93
CA GLN A 19 -18.61 19.64 -9.67
C GLN A 19 -19.76 18.64 -9.94
N LEU A 20 -19.74 17.97 -11.10
CA LEU A 20 -20.72 16.93 -11.39
C LEU A 20 -20.70 15.82 -10.31
N LEU A 21 -19.50 15.33 -9.93
CA LEU A 21 -19.37 14.29 -8.91
C LEU A 21 -19.99 14.72 -7.58
N LEU A 22 -19.78 15.97 -7.17
CA LEU A 22 -20.32 16.52 -5.92
C LEU A 22 -21.86 16.51 -5.93
N HIS A 23 -22.46 17.01 -6.99
CA HIS A 23 -23.91 17.01 -7.19
C HIS A 23 -24.50 15.59 -7.25
N LEU A 24 -23.91 14.70 -8.03
CA LEU A 24 -24.36 13.30 -8.15
C LEU A 24 -24.33 12.57 -6.82
N LEU A 25 -23.26 12.71 -6.04
CA LEU A 25 -23.15 12.03 -4.75
C LEU A 25 -24.07 12.63 -3.70
N ALA A 26 -24.34 13.95 -3.74
CA ALA A 26 -25.32 14.59 -2.87
C ALA A 26 -26.74 14.04 -3.18
N SER A 27 -27.16 14.09 -4.44
CA SER A 27 -28.47 13.56 -4.88
C SER A 27 -28.65 12.08 -4.57
N LEU A 28 -27.62 11.26 -4.80
CA LEU A 28 -27.65 9.83 -4.46
C LEU A 28 -27.75 9.58 -2.95
N ALA A 29 -27.11 10.41 -2.13
CA ALA A 29 -27.19 10.31 -0.68
C ALA A 29 -28.59 10.65 -0.17
N GLU A 30 -29.20 11.72 -0.69
CA GLU A 30 -30.59 12.11 -0.39
C GLU A 30 -31.58 11.01 -0.79
N MET A 31 -31.50 10.52 -2.03
CA MET A 31 -32.35 9.43 -2.51
C MET A 31 -32.22 8.15 -1.68
N ALA A 32 -31.03 7.90 -1.14
CA ALA A 32 -30.73 6.72 -0.34
C ALA A 32 -31.04 6.89 1.15
N GLY A 33 -31.37 8.08 1.61
CA GLY A 33 -31.56 8.41 3.03
C GLY A 33 -30.31 8.18 3.87
N VAL A 34 -29.11 8.50 3.33
CA VAL A 34 -27.83 8.40 4.03
C VAL A 34 -27.18 9.77 4.18
N SER A 35 -26.14 9.86 4.99
CA SER A 35 -25.42 11.12 5.21
C SER A 35 -24.88 11.70 3.90
N LEU A 36 -25.06 13.02 3.72
CA LEU A 36 -24.53 13.76 2.57
C LEU A 36 -23.00 13.63 2.50
N PRO A 37 -22.41 13.73 1.28
CA PRO A 37 -20.98 13.76 1.13
C PRO A 37 -20.37 15.00 1.77
N VAL A 38 -19.11 14.93 2.12
CA VAL A 38 -18.32 16.08 2.58
C VAL A 38 -17.53 16.63 1.40
N SER A 39 -17.48 17.94 1.22
CA SER A 39 -16.67 18.61 0.20
C SER A 39 -15.29 18.95 0.75
N PHE A 40 -14.23 18.72 -0.04
CA PHE A 40 -12.86 19.14 0.27
C PHE A 40 -12.24 19.86 -0.93
N HIS A 41 -11.74 21.07 -0.72
CA HIS A 41 -11.00 21.85 -1.68
C HIS A 41 -9.56 22.09 -1.22
N LEU A 42 -8.60 21.97 -2.15
CA LEU A 42 -7.22 22.39 -1.94
C LEU A 42 -6.87 23.50 -2.91
N ASN A 43 -6.70 24.70 -2.38
CA ASN A 43 -6.17 25.83 -3.10
C ASN A 43 -4.64 25.71 -3.21
N HIS A 44 -4.14 25.59 -4.42
CA HIS A 44 -2.71 25.42 -4.68
C HIS A 44 -1.93 26.73 -4.74
N GLU A 45 -2.59 27.89 -4.73
CA GLU A 45 -2.01 29.26 -4.87
C GLU A 45 -1.09 29.41 -6.09
N LEU A 46 -1.40 28.69 -7.18
CA LEU A 46 -0.57 28.69 -8.39
C LEU A 46 -0.99 29.75 -9.41
N ARG A 47 -2.19 30.26 -9.32
CA ARG A 47 -2.79 31.19 -10.29
C ARG A 47 -3.73 32.18 -9.59
N LYS A 48 -3.98 33.32 -10.24
CA LYS A 48 -4.82 34.38 -9.68
C LYS A 48 -6.29 33.95 -9.51
N GLU A 49 -6.76 33.05 -10.37
CA GLU A 49 -8.14 32.53 -10.39
C GLU A 49 -8.38 31.47 -9.29
N ALA A 50 -7.34 31.01 -8.61
CA ALA A 50 -7.48 29.95 -7.59
C ALA A 50 -8.43 30.33 -6.43
N ALA A 51 -8.55 31.64 -6.12
CA ALA A 51 -9.52 32.13 -5.14
C ALA A 51 -10.97 32.00 -5.65
N GLN A 52 -11.20 32.23 -6.95
CA GLN A 52 -12.53 32.10 -7.57
C GLN A 52 -12.95 30.61 -7.61
N ASP A 53 -12.02 29.71 -7.88
CA ASP A 53 -12.29 28.27 -7.83
C ASP A 53 -12.70 27.83 -6.41
N ALA A 54 -12.00 28.33 -5.38
CA ALA A 54 -12.33 28.04 -3.98
C ALA A 54 -13.72 28.59 -3.62
N ASP A 55 -14.04 29.84 -4.04
CA ASP A 55 -15.35 30.44 -3.82
C ASP A 55 -16.47 29.65 -4.53
N LEU A 56 -16.24 29.19 -5.76
CA LEU A 56 -17.17 28.35 -6.48
C LEU A 56 -17.46 27.05 -5.70
N VAL A 57 -16.43 26.32 -5.28
CA VAL A 57 -16.63 25.08 -4.53
C VAL A 57 -17.34 25.32 -3.21
N ARG A 58 -17.00 26.39 -2.50
CA ARG A 58 -17.64 26.78 -1.24
C ARG A 58 -19.12 27.10 -1.43
N ASN A 59 -19.45 27.83 -2.50
CA ASN A 59 -20.84 28.18 -2.85
C ASN A 59 -21.63 26.93 -3.27
N THR A 60 -21.04 26.03 -4.06
CA THR A 60 -21.66 24.74 -4.40
C THR A 60 -21.91 23.89 -3.14
N ALA A 61 -20.92 23.78 -2.25
CA ALA A 61 -21.09 23.04 -1.02
C ALA A 61 -22.24 23.62 -0.17
N ARG A 62 -22.32 24.95 -0.08
CA ARG A 62 -23.41 25.64 0.65
C ARG A 62 -24.77 25.39 -0.02
N SER A 63 -24.88 25.47 -1.34
CA SER A 63 -26.16 25.24 -2.05
C SER A 63 -26.68 23.81 -1.93
N LEU A 64 -25.79 22.85 -1.71
CA LEU A 64 -26.08 21.42 -1.49
C LEU A 64 -26.14 21.03 0.01
N ASP A 65 -26.05 22.00 0.92
CA ASP A 65 -26.04 21.79 2.36
C ASP A 65 -24.93 20.81 2.86
N LEU A 66 -23.75 20.87 2.22
CA LEU A 66 -22.62 20.00 2.52
C LEU A 66 -21.67 20.61 3.54
N ILE A 67 -21.09 19.78 4.38
CA ILE A 67 -19.90 20.16 5.17
C ILE A 67 -18.75 20.37 4.17
N HIS A 68 -18.05 21.51 4.32
CA HIS A 68 -16.93 21.86 3.45
C HIS A 68 -15.65 22.08 4.23
N TYR A 69 -14.57 21.44 3.80
CA TYR A 69 -13.21 21.69 4.27
C TYR A 69 -12.36 22.29 3.16
N GLU A 70 -11.54 23.26 3.53
CA GLU A 70 -10.64 23.95 2.60
C GLU A 70 -9.25 24.07 3.21
N GLU A 71 -8.22 23.83 2.39
CA GLU A 71 -6.81 24.03 2.72
C GLU A 71 -6.14 24.86 1.63
N SER A 72 -5.12 25.62 1.98
CA SER A 72 -4.37 26.45 1.05
C SER A 72 -2.86 26.27 1.22
N HIS A 73 -2.13 26.14 0.12
CA HIS A 73 -0.69 25.96 0.12
C HIS A 73 -0.01 26.66 -1.05
N ASP A 74 1.04 27.44 -0.78
CA ASP A 74 2.02 27.84 -1.80
C ASP A 74 2.81 26.60 -2.26
N VAL A 75 2.26 25.91 -3.28
CA VAL A 75 2.85 24.71 -3.85
C VAL A 75 4.20 25.01 -4.48
N SER A 76 4.42 26.22 -5.02
CA SER A 76 5.69 26.63 -5.62
C SER A 76 6.81 26.73 -4.58
N ALA A 77 6.53 27.35 -3.44
CA ALA A 77 7.48 27.40 -2.33
C ALA A 77 7.77 26.01 -1.76
N PHE A 78 6.74 25.16 -1.63
CA PHE A 78 6.90 23.78 -1.19
C PHE A 78 7.75 22.96 -2.17
N ALA A 79 7.51 23.05 -3.48
CA ALA A 79 8.27 22.35 -4.51
C ALA A 79 9.76 22.74 -4.49
N ARG A 80 10.07 24.06 -4.41
CA ARG A 80 11.43 24.56 -4.25
C ARG A 80 12.11 24.02 -3.00
N LYS A 81 11.44 24.10 -1.84
CA LYS A 81 11.96 23.61 -0.55
C LYS A 81 12.27 22.11 -0.57
N MET A 82 11.44 21.32 -1.26
CA MET A 82 11.58 19.88 -1.35
C MET A 82 12.42 19.40 -2.54
N ARG A 83 12.86 20.32 -3.42
CA ARG A 83 13.62 20.05 -4.66
C ARG A 83 12.91 19.04 -5.56
N MET A 84 11.65 19.27 -5.85
CA MET A 84 10.81 18.40 -6.67
C MET A 84 10.06 19.21 -7.73
N ASN A 85 9.51 18.54 -8.73
CA ASN A 85 8.67 19.20 -9.71
C ASN A 85 7.31 19.60 -9.10
N LEU A 86 6.69 20.62 -9.71
CA LEU A 86 5.47 21.24 -9.21
C LEU A 86 4.29 20.28 -9.14
N GLU A 87 4.13 19.43 -10.16
CA GLU A 87 3.05 18.43 -10.22
C GLU A 87 3.13 17.42 -9.07
N SER A 88 4.33 16.88 -8.79
CA SER A 88 4.56 15.96 -7.68
C SER A 88 4.32 16.61 -6.32
N ALA A 89 4.69 17.91 -6.18
CA ALA A 89 4.45 18.68 -4.97
C ALA A 89 2.95 18.88 -4.73
N ALA A 90 2.23 19.33 -5.75
CA ALA A 90 0.78 19.49 -5.72
C ALA A 90 0.06 18.18 -5.38
N ARG A 91 0.47 17.09 -6.03
CA ARG A 91 -0.08 15.75 -5.78
C ARG A 91 0.16 15.27 -4.35
N PHE A 92 1.38 15.47 -3.83
CA PHE A 92 1.70 15.09 -2.45
C PHE A 92 0.85 15.84 -1.43
N LEU A 93 0.77 17.18 -1.53
CA LEU A 93 -0.02 18.02 -0.64
C LEU A 93 -1.50 17.63 -0.71
N ARG A 94 -2.04 17.47 -1.92
CA ARG A 94 -3.43 17.08 -2.14
C ARG A 94 -3.81 15.81 -1.38
N TYR A 95 -3.08 14.73 -1.57
CA TYR A 95 -3.44 13.45 -0.93
C TYR A 95 -3.18 13.43 0.56
N ARG A 96 -2.15 14.15 1.04
CA ARG A 96 -1.89 14.29 2.46
C ARG A 96 -3.03 15.01 3.19
N ASP A 97 -3.46 16.14 2.65
CA ASP A 97 -4.47 16.96 3.32
C ASP A 97 -5.88 16.38 3.13
N LEU A 98 -6.14 15.77 1.98
CA LEU A 98 -7.34 14.98 1.75
C LEU A 98 -7.47 13.80 2.72
N PHE A 99 -6.36 13.11 3.02
CA PHE A 99 -6.35 12.08 4.05
C PHE A 99 -6.68 12.65 5.43
N ARG A 100 -6.12 13.81 5.80
CA ARG A 100 -6.44 14.48 7.08
C ARG A 100 -7.91 14.86 7.15
N ALA A 101 -8.43 15.50 6.10
CA ALA A 101 -9.83 15.87 6.02
C ALA A 101 -10.77 14.65 6.09
N THR A 102 -10.42 13.55 5.42
CA THR A 102 -11.17 12.28 5.48
C THR A 102 -11.24 11.75 6.91
N LYS A 103 -10.14 11.83 7.66
CA LYS A 103 -10.11 11.41 9.07
C LYS A 103 -10.90 12.33 9.99
N LEU A 104 -10.77 13.65 9.80
CA LEU A 104 -11.51 14.65 10.57
C LEU A 104 -13.02 14.54 10.36
N ALA A 105 -13.45 14.30 9.12
CA ALA A 105 -14.84 14.13 8.75
C ALA A 105 -15.42 12.75 9.14
N GLY A 106 -14.60 11.82 9.64
CA GLY A 106 -15.04 10.46 9.93
C GLY A 106 -15.45 9.66 8.69
N CYS A 107 -15.01 10.07 7.48
CA CYS A 107 -15.33 9.41 6.22
C CYS A 107 -14.47 8.17 6.01
N GLY A 108 -15.09 7.10 5.44
CA GLY A 108 -14.38 5.87 5.08
C GLY A 108 -13.68 5.96 3.72
N PHE A 109 -14.17 6.82 2.82
CA PHE A 109 -13.73 6.91 1.44
C PHE A 109 -13.53 8.36 0.99
N CYS A 110 -12.61 8.53 0.03
CA CYS A 110 -12.46 9.74 -0.75
C CYS A 110 -12.86 9.49 -2.20
N ALA A 111 -13.73 10.33 -2.77
CA ALA A 111 -14.11 10.27 -4.17
C ALA A 111 -13.41 11.35 -5.00
N THR A 112 -12.99 11.00 -6.22
CA THR A 112 -12.37 11.94 -7.17
C THR A 112 -13.05 11.85 -8.52
N GLY A 113 -13.12 13.00 -9.23
CA GLY A 113 -13.77 13.17 -10.53
C GLY A 113 -12.97 12.64 -11.74
N HIS A 114 -12.14 11.61 -11.58
CA HIS A 114 -11.48 11.00 -12.72
C HIS A 114 -12.50 10.26 -13.60
N HIS A 115 -12.42 10.49 -14.91
CA HIS A 115 -13.31 9.90 -15.92
C HIS A 115 -12.55 9.03 -16.93
N ALA A 116 -13.25 8.42 -17.88
CA ALA A 116 -12.68 7.46 -18.83
C ALA A 116 -11.52 8.03 -19.67
N VAL A 117 -11.58 9.31 -20.05
CA VAL A 117 -10.51 9.96 -20.82
C VAL A 117 -9.22 10.07 -19.99
N ASP A 118 -9.31 10.32 -18.67
CA ASP A 118 -8.13 10.35 -17.79
C ASP A 118 -7.42 9.00 -17.71
N PHE A 119 -8.19 7.90 -17.80
CA PHE A 119 -7.65 6.57 -17.90
C PHE A 119 -6.84 6.40 -19.19
N VAL A 120 -7.39 6.78 -20.35
CA VAL A 120 -6.71 6.70 -21.64
C VAL A 120 -5.44 7.57 -21.68
N GLU A 121 -5.51 8.80 -21.15
CA GLU A 121 -4.35 9.67 -21.00
C GLU A 121 -3.24 8.99 -20.21
N THR A 122 -3.60 8.42 -19.07
CA THR A 122 -2.64 7.74 -18.18
C THR A 122 -2.04 6.52 -18.87
N MET A 123 -2.82 5.74 -19.58
CA MET A 123 -2.37 4.59 -20.35
C MET A 123 -1.36 4.98 -21.44
N ILE A 124 -1.67 6.00 -22.24
CA ILE A 124 -0.77 6.50 -23.30
C ILE A 124 0.52 7.07 -22.72
N LEU A 125 0.45 7.83 -21.61
CA LEU A 125 1.65 8.35 -20.93
C LEU A 125 2.55 7.23 -20.43
N HIS A 126 1.99 6.13 -19.94
CA HIS A 126 2.77 4.96 -19.56
C HIS A 126 3.45 4.29 -20.75
N TRP A 127 2.78 4.18 -21.89
CA TRP A 127 3.39 3.66 -23.11
C TRP A 127 4.52 4.54 -23.62
N ILE A 128 4.34 5.87 -23.67
CA ILE A 128 5.38 6.82 -24.09
C ILE A 128 6.61 6.72 -23.19
N ARG A 129 6.42 6.55 -21.88
CA ARG A 129 7.52 6.44 -20.91
C ARG A 129 8.19 5.06 -20.91
N SER A 130 7.84 4.17 -21.84
CA SER A 130 8.36 2.80 -21.89
C SER A 130 8.25 2.05 -20.56
N SER A 131 7.36 2.48 -19.69
CA SER A 131 7.04 1.77 -18.49
C SER A 131 6.32 0.49 -18.91
N SER A 132 6.72 -0.62 -18.34
CA SER A 132 6.33 -1.99 -18.64
C SER A 132 4.81 -2.20 -18.78
N ARG A 133 4.40 -3.43 -19.14
CA ARG A 133 3.04 -3.99 -19.19
C ARG A 133 2.11 -3.63 -18.02
N GLU A 134 2.61 -2.94 -17.06
CA GLU A 134 2.01 -2.41 -15.81
C GLU A 134 0.92 -1.36 -16.05
N ALA A 135 0.68 -0.99 -17.29
CA ALA A 135 -0.51 -0.28 -17.70
C ALA A 135 -1.82 -0.99 -17.26
N SER A 136 -1.78 -2.27 -16.96
CA SER A 136 -2.95 -3.06 -16.56
C SER A 136 -3.54 -2.69 -15.18
N GLU A 137 -2.78 -2.05 -14.31
CA GLU A 137 -3.27 -1.56 -13.01
C GLU A 137 -3.60 -0.05 -13.01
N LEU A 138 -3.65 0.55 -14.20
CA LEU A 138 -3.91 1.97 -14.32
C LEU A 138 -5.33 2.30 -13.87
N MET A 139 -5.41 3.16 -12.88
CA MET A 139 -6.63 3.82 -12.47
C MET A 139 -7.81 2.86 -12.16
N PRO A 140 -7.70 1.95 -11.17
CA PRO A 140 -8.82 1.12 -10.76
C PRO A 140 -9.93 1.98 -10.17
N LEU A 141 -11.19 1.49 -10.18
CA LEU A 141 -12.32 2.15 -9.51
C LEU A 141 -12.01 2.48 -8.05
N GLU A 142 -11.28 1.60 -7.38
CA GLU A 142 -10.86 1.75 -5.99
C GLU A 142 -9.37 1.52 -5.84
N SER A 143 -8.76 2.28 -4.98
CA SER A 143 -7.36 2.09 -4.61
C SER A 143 -7.09 2.52 -3.17
N GLN A 144 -6.09 1.89 -2.56
CA GLN A 144 -5.59 2.24 -1.25
C GLN A 144 -4.27 2.98 -1.42
N LEU A 145 -4.26 4.29 -1.22
CA LEU A 145 -3.05 5.11 -1.35
C LEU A 145 -2.31 5.21 -0.02
N PRO A 146 -1.04 4.81 0.06
CA PRO A 146 -0.22 5.03 1.24
C PRO A 146 0.09 6.53 1.39
N ILE A 147 -0.16 7.08 2.58
CA ILE A 147 0.05 8.49 2.89
C ILE A 147 1.22 8.65 3.85
N TRP A 148 2.12 9.55 3.53
CA TRP A 148 3.36 9.81 4.24
C TRP A 148 3.40 11.22 4.82
N SER A 149 4.07 11.41 5.96
CA SER A 149 4.23 12.72 6.60
C SER A 149 5.11 13.68 5.81
N SER A 150 6.06 13.15 5.04
CA SER A 150 6.99 13.93 4.22
C SER A 150 7.52 13.06 3.07
N LEU A 151 8.25 13.70 2.14
CA LEU A 151 8.94 13.03 1.02
C LEU A 151 10.43 12.75 1.32
N ARG A 152 10.89 13.05 2.52
CA ARG A 152 12.28 12.82 2.95
C ARG A 152 12.48 11.39 3.46
N LYS A 153 13.75 10.98 3.58
CA LYS A 153 14.13 9.65 4.09
C LYS A 153 13.54 9.31 5.47
N SER A 154 13.30 10.33 6.32
CA SER A 154 12.69 10.20 7.64
C SER A 154 11.16 10.28 7.62
N LYS A 155 10.52 9.93 6.49
CA LYS A 155 9.05 9.93 6.35
C LYS A 155 8.40 8.94 7.31
N ARG A 156 7.34 9.39 7.98
CA ARG A 156 6.47 8.54 8.82
C ARG A 156 5.25 8.16 7.99
N PHE A 157 4.86 6.90 8.04
CA PHE A 157 3.60 6.44 7.49
C PHE A 157 2.43 6.99 8.32
N LEU A 158 1.46 7.60 7.68
CA LEU A 158 0.28 8.20 8.34
C LEU A 158 -0.95 7.30 8.24
N GLY A 159 -1.01 6.44 7.23
CA GLY A 159 -2.14 5.57 6.96
C GLY A 159 -2.40 5.37 5.47
N ARG A 160 -3.53 4.76 5.15
CA ARG A 160 -4.00 4.56 3.78
C ARG A 160 -5.25 5.40 3.52
N LEU A 161 -5.32 6.05 2.37
CA LEU A 161 -6.49 6.73 1.86
C LEU A 161 -7.24 5.81 0.91
N SER A 162 -8.46 5.44 1.26
CA SER A 162 -9.36 4.70 0.38
C SER A 162 -9.93 5.64 -0.68
N LEU A 163 -9.47 5.51 -1.91
CA LEU A 163 -9.84 6.36 -3.02
C LEU A 163 -10.81 5.62 -3.95
N VAL A 164 -11.92 6.27 -4.30
CA VAL A 164 -12.90 5.78 -5.28
C VAL A 164 -13.03 6.75 -6.45
N ARG A 165 -13.32 6.23 -7.65
CA ARG A 165 -13.43 7.00 -8.90
C ARG A 165 -14.74 6.66 -9.62
N PRO A 166 -15.88 7.21 -9.17
CA PRO A 166 -17.18 6.81 -9.71
C PRO A 166 -17.38 7.13 -11.20
N LEU A 167 -16.69 8.17 -11.72
CA LEU A 167 -16.86 8.61 -13.10
C LEU A 167 -15.97 7.91 -14.13
N LEU A 168 -15.19 6.88 -13.74
CA LEU A 168 -14.28 6.16 -14.67
C LEU A 168 -14.99 5.44 -15.82
N VAL A 169 -16.27 5.14 -15.67
CA VAL A 169 -17.11 4.55 -16.74
C VAL A 169 -17.84 5.60 -17.58
N THR A 170 -17.62 6.88 -17.30
CA THR A 170 -18.32 8.00 -17.95
C THR A 170 -17.38 8.70 -18.92
N HIS A 171 -17.87 9.02 -20.11
CA HIS A 171 -17.12 9.83 -21.06
C HIS A 171 -17.16 11.31 -20.66
N ARG A 172 -16.10 12.08 -20.96
CA ARG A 172 -16.06 13.52 -20.65
C ARG A 172 -17.20 14.29 -21.28
N LYS A 173 -17.65 13.91 -22.48
CA LYS A 173 -18.77 14.52 -23.16
C LYS A 173 -20.05 14.42 -22.33
N ASP A 174 -20.34 13.25 -21.80
CA ASP A 174 -21.52 13.02 -20.95
C ASP A 174 -21.47 13.87 -19.67
N VAL A 175 -20.26 14.07 -19.10
CA VAL A 175 -20.04 14.96 -17.95
C VAL A 175 -20.47 16.41 -18.30
N LEU A 176 -20.02 16.91 -19.44
CA LEU A 176 -20.33 18.28 -19.86
C LEU A 176 -21.82 18.45 -20.22
N GLU A 177 -22.43 17.48 -20.90
CA GLU A 177 -23.86 17.47 -21.22
C GLU A 177 -24.72 17.52 -19.94
N LEU A 178 -24.38 16.73 -18.92
CA LEU A 178 -25.11 16.76 -17.64
C LEU A 178 -24.91 18.08 -16.88
N LEU A 179 -23.74 18.69 -16.92
CA LEU A 179 -23.51 19.99 -16.30
C LEU A 179 -24.35 21.09 -16.95
N GLU A 180 -24.46 21.06 -18.27
CA GLU A 180 -25.28 21.98 -19.03
C GLU A 180 -26.77 21.75 -18.74
N GLU A 181 -27.26 20.51 -18.83
CA GLU A 181 -28.65 20.13 -18.59
C GLU A 181 -29.11 20.55 -17.18
N PHE A 182 -28.31 20.35 -16.16
CA PHE A 182 -28.64 20.73 -14.78
C PHE A 182 -28.15 22.11 -14.37
N SER A 183 -27.62 22.91 -15.33
CA SER A 183 -27.07 24.25 -15.07
C SER A 183 -26.10 24.32 -13.90
N ILE A 184 -25.23 23.32 -13.79
CA ILE A 184 -24.23 23.23 -12.71
C ILE A 184 -23.02 24.10 -13.07
N PRO A 185 -22.67 25.11 -12.26
CA PRO A 185 -21.52 25.97 -12.54
C PRO A 185 -20.21 25.25 -12.31
N PHE A 186 -19.23 25.52 -13.17
CA PHE A 186 -17.87 25.00 -13.04
C PHE A 186 -16.82 26.02 -13.54
N ALA A 187 -15.57 25.86 -13.05
CA ALA A 187 -14.45 26.67 -13.51
C ALA A 187 -13.72 25.97 -14.65
N GLU A 188 -13.31 26.75 -15.66
CA GLU A 188 -12.41 26.28 -16.71
C GLU A 188 -10.98 26.65 -16.36
N ASP A 189 -10.09 25.65 -16.33
CA ASP A 189 -8.67 25.86 -16.12
C ASP A 189 -7.96 26.18 -17.44
N SER A 190 -7.54 27.42 -17.60
CA SER A 190 -6.81 27.89 -18.79
C SER A 190 -5.51 27.09 -19.06
N SER A 191 -4.89 26.53 -18.04
CA SER A 191 -3.70 25.69 -18.19
C SER A 191 -3.99 24.35 -18.91
N ASN A 192 -5.25 23.94 -19.01
CA ASN A 192 -5.65 22.76 -19.77
C ASN A 192 -5.44 22.92 -21.29
N GLN A 193 -5.24 24.13 -21.78
CA GLN A 193 -5.01 24.40 -23.20
C GLN A 193 -3.52 24.35 -23.58
N ASP A 194 -2.60 24.33 -22.61
CA ASP A 194 -1.17 24.27 -22.87
C ASP A 194 -0.72 22.90 -23.38
N ILE A 195 -0.64 22.75 -24.72
CA ILE A 195 -0.23 21.52 -25.41
C ILE A 195 1.26 21.21 -25.29
N SER A 196 2.07 22.07 -24.69
CA SER A 196 3.48 21.74 -24.36
C SER A 196 3.56 20.66 -23.28
N LEU A 197 2.51 20.51 -22.49
CA LEU A 197 2.38 19.44 -21.51
C LEU A 197 1.89 18.14 -22.17
N ASN A 198 2.65 17.06 -22.01
CA ASN A 198 2.34 15.76 -22.62
C ASN A 198 0.88 15.29 -22.40
N ARG A 199 0.32 15.56 -21.23
CA ARG A 199 -1.05 15.16 -20.89
C ARG A 199 -2.08 15.95 -21.71
N ASN A 200 -1.90 17.26 -21.84
CA ASN A 200 -2.78 18.11 -22.63
C ASN A 200 -2.65 17.81 -24.13
N TRP A 201 -1.42 17.54 -24.61
CA TRP A 201 -1.20 17.12 -25.99
C TRP A 201 -1.95 15.80 -26.29
N ILE A 202 -1.89 14.81 -25.40
CA ILE A 202 -2.67 13.56 -25.54
C ILE A 202 -4.15 13.85 -25.60
N ARG A 203 -4.66 14.67 -24.66
CA ARG A 203 -6.09 15.03 -24.55
C ARG A 203 -6.61 15.75 -25.80
N HIS A 204 -5.85 16.69 -26.34
CA HIS A 204 -6.32 17.57 -27.41
C HIS A 204 -5.93 17.12 -28.82
N ARG A 205 -4.93 16.25 -28.97
CA ARG A 205 -4.42 15.81 -30.28
C ARG A 205 -4.52 14.31 -30.51
N VAL A 206 -4.23 13.49 -29.52
CA VAL A 206 -4.19 12.04 -29.70
C VAL A 206 -5.57 11.42 -29.53
N ILE A 207 -6.23 11.68 -28.40
CA ILE A 207 -7.52 11.05 -28.08
C ILE A 207 -8.59 11.39 -29.12
N PRO A 208 -8.80 12.67 -29.56
CA PRO A 208 -9.79 12.96 -30.58
C PRO A 208 -9.54 12.24 -31.91
N GLY A 209 -8.25 12.07 -32.30
CA GLY A 209 -7.88 11.31 -33.48
C GLY A 209 -8.20 9.81 -33.38
N LEU A 210 -8.12 9.25 -32.18
CA LEU A 210 -8.49 7.86 -31.91
C LEU A 210 -10.02 7.68 -31.81
N GLU A 211 -10.71 8.62 -31.18
CA GLU A 211 -12.18 8.63 -31.11
C GLU A 211 -12.81 8.74 -32.48
N GLY A 212 -12.25 9.56 -33.37
CA GLY A 212 -12.67 9.65 -34.77
C GLY A 212 -12.49 8.35 -35.58
N ARG A 213 -11.75 7.39 -35.02
CA ARG A 213 -11.55 6.03 -35.55
C ARG A 213 -12.25 4.93 -34.78
N GLY A 214 -13.17 5.31 -33.88
CA GLY A 214 -14.01 4.38 -33.13
C GLY A 214 -13.53 4.03 -31.73
N LEU A 215 -12.45 4.66 -31.21
CA LEU A 215 -12.09 4.47 -29.80
C LEU A 215 -13.21 5.05 -28.92
N ASN A 216 -13.72 4.25 -28.00
CA ASN A 216 -14.57 4.73 -26.91
C ASN A 216 -13.80 4.57 -25.59
N PRO A 217 -13.42 5.68 -24.92
CA PRO A 217 -12.66 5.64 -23.66
C PRO A 217 -13.35 4.85 -22.54
N ALA A 218 -14.67 4.96 -22.40
CA ALA A 218 -15.44 4.25 -21.38
C ALA A 218 -15.44 2.73 -21.64
N SER A 219 -15.65 2.33 -22.89
CA SER A 219 -15.58 0.93 -23.31
C SER A 219 -14.16 0.38 -23.13
N LEU A 220 -13.13 1.17 -23.47
CA LEU A 220 -11.74 0.76 -23.29
C LEU A 220 -11.41 0.51 -21.82
N TRP A 221 -11.88 1.37 -20.92
CA TRP A 221 -11.71 1.16 -19.48
C TRP A 221 -12.38 -0.15 -19.03
N SER A 222 -13.63 -0.38 -19.44
CA SER A 222 -14.39 -1.59 -19.10
C SER A 222 -13.68 -2.85 -19.61
N VAL A 223 -13.33 -2.88 -20.90
CA VAL A 223 -12.58 -3.99 -21.49
C VAL A 223 -11.26 -4.22 -20.77
N HIS A 224 -10.51 -3.15 -20.49
CA HIS A 224 -9.24 -3.25 -19.80
C HIS A 224 -9.39 -3.84 -18.38
N HIS A 225 -10.46 -3.53 -17.66
CA HIS A 225 -10.71 -4.05 -16.31
C HIS A 225 -11.39 -5.42 -16.33
N ASP A 226 -12.16 -5.74 -17.36
CA ASP A 226 -12.71 -7.08 -17.57
C ASP A 226 -11.64 -8.06 -18.04
N PHE A 227 -10.66 -7.58 -18.83
CA PHE A 227 -9.43 -8.29 -19.19
C PHE A 227 -8.29 -8.03 -18.20
N ALA A 228 -8.44 -7.10 -17.26
CA ALA A 228 -7.50 -6.94 -16.18
C ALA A 228 -7.51 -8.22 -15.38
N TRP A 229 -6.66 -9.07 -15.88
CA TRP A 229 -6.03 -10.22 -15.29
C TRP A 229 -6.93 -10.99 -14.29
N PRO A 230 -7.20 -12.25 -14.58
CA PRO A 230 -7.92 -13.08 -13.65
C PRO A 230 -7.10 -13.19 -12.35
N GLU A 231 -7.43 -12.41 -11.34
CA GLU A 231 -7.21 -12.80 -9.95
C GLU A 231 -7.83 -14.21 -9.68
N ARG A 232 -8.56 -14.74 -10.67
CA ARG A 232 -9.30 -16.02 -10.60
C ARG A 232 -8.44 -17.26 -10.84
N HIS A 233 -7.16 -17.15 -11.21
CA HIS A 233 -6.31 -18.32 -11.49
C HIS A 233 -4.94 -18.32 -10.81
N LEU A 234 -4.59 -17.30 -10.03
CA LEU A 234 -3.58 -17.51 -9.00
C LEU A 234 -4.24 -18.43 -7.97
N SER A 235 -3.71 -19.65 -7.88
CA SER A 235 -4.08 -20.65 -6.89
C SER A 235 -4.48 -20.00 -5.58
N THR A 236 -5.52 -20.51 -4.93
CA THR A 236 -6.14 -20.08 -3.68
C THR A 236 -5.18 -19.93 -2.48
N GLU A 237 -3.90 -20.07 -2.67
CA GLU A 237 -2.87 -19.68 -1.73
C GLU A 237 -2.63 -18.17 -1.85
N LYS A 238 -3.41 -17.39 -1.09
CA LYS A 238 -3.08 -16.00 -0.77
C LYS A 238 -1.63 -15.99 -0.29
N PRO A 239 -0.78 -15.01 -0.73
CA PRO A 239 0.52 -14.83 -0.12
C PRO A 239 0.29 -14.86 1.39
N SER A 240 1.01 -15.74 2.10
CA SER A 240 0.92 -15.81 3.55
C SER A 240 1.52 -14.51 4.09
N VAL A 241 0.65 -13.53 4.21
CA VAL A 241 0.93 -12.30 4.92
C VAL A 241 1.05 -12.73 6.37
N GLY A 242 2.23 -12.56 6.95
CA GLY A 242 2.42 -12.81 8.38
C GLY A 242 1.33 -12.07 9.12
N ALA A 243 0.50 -12.81 9.87
CA ALA A 243 -0.71 -12.31 10.47
C ALA A 243 -0.43 -11.12 11.38
N GLY A 244 -0.62 -9.92 10.83
CA GLY A 244 -0.81 -8.70 11.59
C GLY A 244 -2.30 -8.57 11.93
N PRO A 245 -2.66 -7.87 13.02
CA PRO A 245 -4.04 -7.74 13.44
C PRO A 245 -4.86 -6.92 12.45
N ASN A 246 -6.08 -7.37 12.23
CA ASN A 246 -7.27 -6.74 11.67
C ASN A 246 -7.08 -5.53 10.71
N PRO A 247 -7.53 -5.60 9.44
CA PRO A 247 -7.25 -4.64 8.36
C PRO A 247 -7.78 -3.21 8.58
N LEU A 248 -8.48 -2.93 9.66
CA LEU A 248 -9.02 -1.60 9.97
C LEU A 248 -8.08 -0.71 10.82
N ASN A 249 -6.99 -1.28 11.40
CA ASN A 249 -5.99 -0.55 12.19
C ASN A 249 -4.55 -0.94 11.84
N ALA A 250 -4.29 -1.48 10.67
CA ALA A 250 -3.00 -2.05 10.33
C ALA A 250 -1.92 -0.98 10.18
N GLU A 251 -0.94 -1.01 11.08
CA GLU A 251 0.41 -0.55 10.75
C GLU A 251 0.91 -1.29 9.49
N PRO A 252 1.81 -0.70 8.68
CA PRO A 252 2.34 -1.36 7.49
C PRO A 252 2.89 -2.73 7.88
N GLU A 253 2.54 -3.74 7.10
CA GLU A 253 3.02 -5.11 7.29
C GLU A 253 4.54 -5.11 7.42
N PHE A 254 5.07 -5.87 8.36
CA PHE A 254 6.49 -5.83 8.67
C PHE A 254 7.35 -6.57 7.65
N PHE A 255 6.75 -7.53 6.95
CA PHE A 255 7.36 -8.29 5.87
C PHE A 255 6.31 -9.01 5.04
N VAL A 256 6.68 -9.41 3.81
CA VAL A 256 5.90 -10.32 2.97
C VAL A 256 6.74 -11.55 2.65
N ARG A 257 6.16 -12.73 2.78
CA ARG A 257 6.74 -14.01 2.33
C ARG A 257 5.93 -14.52 1.14
N LEU A 258 6.60 -14.72 0.02
CA LEU A 258 6.03 -15.32 -1.18
C LEU A 258 6.49 -16.78 -1.27
N PRO A 259 5.55 -17.74 -1.40
CA PRO A 259 5.89 -19.17 -1.53
C PRO A 259 6.71 -19.45 -2.78
N GLY A 260 7.65 -20.40 -2.68
CA GLY A 260 8.53 -20.80 -3.76
C GLY A 260 7.83 -21.18 -5.06
N PRO A 261 6.78 -22.00 -5.04
CA PRO A 261 6.02 -22.34 -6.24
C PRO A 261 5.43 -21.12 -6.95
N VAL A 262 4.97 -20.11 -6.21
CA VAL A 262 4.47 -18.84 -6.77
C VAL A 262 5.59 -18.08 -7.48
N CYS A 263 6.78 -18.00 -6.88
CA CYS A 263 7.91 -17.29 -7.46
C CYS A 263 8.53 -18.02 -8.65
N GLN A 264 8.60 -19.34 -8.61
CA GLN A 264 9.25 -20.16 -9.66
C GLN A 264 8.39 -20.31 -10.91
N ASN A 265 7.07 -20.41 -10.75
CA ASN A 265 6.14 -20.60 -11.87
C ASN A 265 5.70 -19.27 -12.52
N ALA A 266 5.90 -18.15 -11.85
CA ALA A 266 5.51 -16.84 -12.38
C ALA A 266 6.33 -16.46 -13.63
N SER A 267 5.69 -15.88 -14.64
CA SER A 267 6.37 -15.16 -15.71
C SER A 267 7.01 -13.87 -15.19
N PRO A 268 7.91 -13.20 -15.95
CA PRO A 268 8.50 -11.93 -15.51
C PRO A 268 7.46 -10.85 -15.17
N SER A 269 6.35 -10.82 -15.91
CA SER A 269 5.25 -9.87 -15.71
C SER A 269 4.41 -10.20 -14.46
N GLU A 270 4.18 -11.47 -14.20
CA GLU A 270 3.48 -11.94 -12.99
C GLU A 270 4.32 -11.69 -11.75
N LEU A 271 5.61 -12.01 -11.78
CA LEU A 271 6.50 -11.71 -10.66
C LEU A 271 6.55 -10.20 -10.39
N ALA A 272 6.61 -9.37 -11.43
CA ALA A 272 6.56 -7.91 -11.28
C ALA A 272 5.26 -7.45 -10.60
N SER A 273 4.12 -8.05 -10.95
CA SER A 273 2.83 -7.74 -10.34
C SER A 273 2.77 -8.14 -8.86
N ILE A 274 3.24 -9.35 -8.55
CA ILE A 274 3.30 -9.89 -7.19
C ILE A 274 4.23 -9.02 -6.32
N LEU A 275 5.42 -8.68 -6.81
CA LEU A 275 6.38 -7.81 -6.10
C LEU A 275 5.78 -6.43 -5.83
N ARG A 276 5.05 -5.85 -6.79
CA ARG A 276 4.37 -4.57 -6.59
C ARG A 276 3.29 -4.64 -5.50
N ALA A 277 2.44 -5.66 -5.55
CA ALA A 277 1.42 -5.87 -4.52
C ALA A 277 2.07 -5.99 -3.14
N SER A 278 3.16 -6.74 -3.04
CA SER A 278 3.94 -6.91 -1.81
C SER A 278 4.56 -5.61 -1.31
N LEU A 279 5.17 -4.82 -2.21
CA LEU A 279 5.78 -3.53 -1.86
C LEU A 279 4.72 -2.50 -1.43
N ARG A 280 3.55 -2.50 -2.09
CA ARG A 280 2.41 -1.67 -1.66
C ARG A 280 1.91 -2.07 -0.27
N ALA A 281 1.81 -3.37 0.00
CA ALA A 281 1.44 -3.87 1.32
C ALA A 281 2.40 -3.39 2.41
N LEU A 282 3.70 -3.35 2.12
CA LEU A 282 4.74 -2.83 2.99
C LEU A 282 4.88 -1.29 2.96
N ALA A 283 4.06 -0.60 2.17
CA ALA A 283 4.14 0.85 1.92
C ALA A 283 5.54 1.30 1.44
N LEU A 284 6.19 0.48 0.62
CA LEU A 284 7.52 0.72 0.05
C LEU A 284 7.43 1.26 -1.38
N GLU A 285 8.52 1.90 -1.82
CA GLU A 285 8.65 2.36 -3.20
C GLU A 285 8.80 1.18 -4.16
N MET A 286 8.34 1.40 -5.40
CA MET A 286 8.41 0.38 -6.44
C MET A 286 9.85 0.10 -6.86
N LEU A 287 10.15 -1.16 -7.14
CA LEU A 287 11.45 -1.56 -7.67
C LEU A 287 11.57 -1.19 -9.15
N PRO A 288 12.74 -0.72 -9.62
CA PRO A 288 13.03 -0.55 -11.03
C PRO A 288 12.89 -1.87 -11.80
N ARG A 289 12.47 -1.80 -13.07
CA ARG A 289 12.31 -2.98 -13.94
C ARG A 289 13.57 -3.85 -14.01
N SER A 290 14.74 -3.24 -14.09
CA SER A 290 16.03 -3.94 -14.09
C SER A 290 16.20 -4.83 -12.85
N VAL A 291 15.80 -4.33 -11.69
CA VAL A 291 15.86 -5.06 -10.42
C VAL A 291 14.87 -6.23 -10.41
N VAL A 292 13.65 -6.02 -10.94
CA VAL A 292 12.64 -7.10 -11.06
C VAL A 292 13.14 -8.22 -11.98
N LEU A 293 13.74 -7.87 -13.12
CA LEU A 293 14.32 -8.85 -14.06
C LEU A 293 15.52 -9.58 -13.44
N GLN A 294 16.34 -8.89 -12.66
CA GLN A 294 17.42 -9.50 -11.90
C GLN A 294 16.88 -10.53 -10.89
N ILE A 295 15.88 -10.16 -10.09
CA ILE A 295 15.20 -11.06 -9.14
C ILE A 295 14.65 -12.27 -9.88
N TYR A 296 13.98 -12.06 -11.02
CA TYR A 296 13.44 -13.13 -11.85
C TYR A 296 14.51 -14.12 -12.32
N SER A 297 15.64 -13.60 -12.80
CA SER A 297 16.79 -14.43 -13.22
C SER A 297 17.38 -15.20 -12.03
N GLU A 298 17.59 -14.55 -10.92
CA GLU A 298 18.22 -15.15 -9.74
C GLU A 298 17.34 -16.21 -9.09
N LEU A 299 16.01 -16.04 -9.04
CA LEU A 299 15.08 -17.07 -8.53
C LEU A 299 15.10 -18.37 -9.34
N ARG A 300 15.53 -18.33 -10.60
CA ARG A 300 15.63 -19.51 -11.49
C ARG A 300 17.02 -20.12 -11.57
N THR A 301 18.04 -19.35 -11.26
CA THR A 301 19.46 -19.80 -11.39
C THR A 301 20.13 -20.07 -10.06
N SER A 302 19.55 -19.59 -8.95
CA SER A 302 20.21 -19.69 -7.66
C SER A 302 19.96 -21.03 -6.98
N GLU A 303 21.06 -21.68 -6.63
CA GLU A 303 21.10 -22.68 -5.57
C GLU A 303 20.60 -22.07 -4.24
N PHE A 304 19.96 -22.90 -3.43
CA PHE A 304 19.33 -22.53 -2.16
C PHE A 304 20.14 -21.57 -1.28
N GLY A 305 19.50 -20.50 -0.82
CA GLY A 305 20.01 -19.71 0.31
C GLY A 305 20.82 -18.47 -0.02
N ARG A 306 20.67 -17.87 -1.19
CA ARG A 306 21.40 -16.67 -1.60
C ARG A 306 20.64 -15.37 -1.33
N TRP A 307 21.35 -14.35 -0.85
CA TRP A 307 20.84 -13.01 -0.67
C TRP A 307 20.60 -12.31 -2.00
N LEU A 308 19.41 -11.76 -2.13
CA LEU A 308 19.08 -10.79 -3.17
C LEU A 308 19.09 -9.39 -2.56
N ARG A 309 20.24 -8.74 -2.55
CA ARG A 309 20.31 -7.35 -2.13
C ARG A 309 20.00 -6.46 -3.33
N THR A 310 18.82 -5.82 -3.31
CA THR A 310 18.53 -4.80 -4.32
C THR A 310 19.30 -3.53 -4.00
N GLY A 311 19.78 -2.82 -5.00
CA GLY A 311 20.49 -1.55 -4.86
C GLY A 311 19.63 -0.38 -4.37
N THR A 312 18.37 -0.61 -3.95
CA THR A 312 17.51 0.40 -3.36
C THR A 312 17.71 0.39 -1.85
N SER A 313 18.03 1.54 -1.26
CA SER A 313 18.28 1.72 0.17
C SER A 313 17.08 1.47 1.08
N ALA A 314 15.93 1.06 0.54
CA ALA A 314 14.66 0.96 1.26
C ALA A 314 14.15 -0.46 1.46
N VAL A 315 14.54 -1.41 0.61
CA VAL A 315 13.99 -2.78 0.57
C VAL A 315 15.10 -3.80 0.59
N GLU A 316 14.96 -4.84 1.39
CA GLU A 316 15.76 -6.07 1.31
C GLU A 316 14.88 -7.24 0.86
N LEU A 317 15.42 -8.05 -0.04
CA LEU A 317 14.83 -9.29 -0.49
C LEU A 317 15.76 -10.44 -0.16
N TRP A 318 15.18 -11.54 0.27
CA TRP A 318 15.88 -12.77 0.59
C TRP A 318 15.18 -13.96 -0.06
N SER A 319 15.91 -14.79 -0.79
CA SER A 319 15.38 -16.04 -1.32
C SER A 319 15.95 -17.22 -0.51
N ALA A 320 15.07 -18.09 -0.04
CA ALA A 320 15.44 -19.29 0.68
C ALA A 320 14.45 -20.42 0.34
N GLY A 321 14.97 -21.55 -0.17
CA GLY A 321 14.15 -22.70 -0.53
C GLY A 321 13.12 -22.45 -1.63
N GLY A 322 13.36 -21.43 -2.44
CA GLY A 322 12.42 -20.94 -3.45
C GLY A 322 11.45 -19.87 -2.94
N ASP A 323 11.25 -19.73 -1.62
CA ASP A 323 10.47 -18.64 -1.03
C ASP A 323 11.21 -17.31 -1.15
N LEU A 324 10.47 -16.24 -1.37
CA LEU A 324 10.99 -14.88 -1.41
C LEU A 324 10.44 -14.07 -0.24
N TRP A 325 11.35 -13.56 0.58
CA TRP A 325 11.06 -12.68 1.70
C TRP A 325 11.35 -11.23 1.32
N ILE A 326 10.43 -10.33 1.60
CA ILE A 326 10.50 -8.90 1.28
C ILE A 326 10.27 -8.11 2.56
N TYR A 327 11.19 -7.24 2.93
CA TYR A 327 11.05 -6.41 4.13
C TYR A 327 11.81 -5.07 4.03
N PRO A 328 11.36 -4.04 4.78
CA PRO A 328 12.02 -2.73 4.82
C PRO A 328 13.38 -2.81 5.52
N VAL A 329 14.42 -2.20 4.95
CA VAL A 329 15.79 -2.17 5.51
C VAL A 329 15.84 -1.59 6.93
N ASN A 330 14.99 -0.63 7.26
CA ASN A 330 14.96 0.04 8.56
C ASN A 330 13.68 -0.30 9.36
N GLY A 331 12.99 -1.37 9.01
CA GLY A 331 11.74 -1.79 9.65
C GLY A 331 11.95 -2.46 11.02
N ALA A 332 10.83 -2.72 11.71
CA ALA A 332 10.80 -3.44 13.00
C ALA A 332 11.42 -4.85 12.90
N PHE A 333 11.44 -5.44 11.69
CA PHE A 333 12.05 -6.71 11.40
C PHE A 333 13.57 -6.73 11.68
N MET A 334 14.24 -5.58 11.47
CA MET A 334 15.69 -5.41 11.70
C MET A 334 16.03 -5.01 13.14
N LYS A 335 15.07 -4.44 13.89
CA LYS A 335 15.31 -3.95 15.27
C LYS A 335 15.32 -5.05 16.32
N GLY A 336 14.76 -6.21 16.00
CA GLY A 336 14.59 -7.31 16.95
C GLY A 336 13.44 -7.15 17.93
N PRO A 337 13.17 -8.16 18.77
CA PRO A 337 12.10 -8.17 19.74
C PRO A 337 12.44 -7.33 20.98
N GLU A 338 11.41 -6.72 21.57
CA GLU A 338 11.45 -6.18 22.93
C GLU A 338 11.04 -7.30 23.91
N ILE A 339 11.91 -7.63 24.85
CA ILE A 339 11.71 -8.71 25.82
C ILE A 339 11.64 -8.09 27.21
N LYS A 340 10.51 -8.28 27.90
CA LYS A 340 10.30 -7.83 29.28
C LYS A 340 10.07 -9.03 30.20
N SER A 341 10.76 -9.09 31.33
CA SER A 341 10.45 -10.01 32.41
C SER A 341 9.22 -9.52 33.17
N ILE A 342 8.24 -10.39 33.38
CA ILE A 342 7.05 -10.10 34.15
C ILE A 342 7.22 -10.75 35.52
N SER A 343 7.28 -9.96 36.59
CA SER A 343 7.19 -10.48 37.97
C SER A 343 5.72 -10.62 38.34
N ASP A 344 5.15 -11.80 38.20
CA ASP A 344 3.88 -12.11 38.86
C ASP A 344 4.15 -12.29 40.36
N GLY A 345 3.46 -11.47 41.16
CA GLY A 345 3.61 -11.45 42.61
C GLY A 345 2.99 -12.66 43.34
N SER A 346 2.96 -13.83 42.76
CA SER A 346 2.39 -15.06 43.34
C SER A 346 3.35 -16.25 43.19
N ASP A 347 3.77 -16.73 44.32
CA ASP A 347 4.38 -18.00 44.72
C ASP A 347 5.73 -18.49 44.15
N PRO A 348 6.66 -18.90 45.05
CA PRO A 348 8.03 -19.28 44.71
C PRO A 348 8.24 -20.76 44.39
N VAL A 349 7.22 -21.48 43.90
CA VAL A 349 7.34 -22.97 43.77
C VAL A 349 7.58 -23.44 42.34
N ASP A 350 7.42 -22.63 41.33
CA ASP A 350 7.72 -23.05 39.94
C ASP A 350 8.87 -22.22 39.34
N SER A 351 9.96 -22.88 38.99
CA SER A 351 11.26 -22.29 38.65
C SER A 351 11.33 -21.57 37.31
N GLY A 352 10.21 -21.18 36.73
CA GLY A 352 10.14 -20.48 35.45
C GLY A 352 9.80 -18.99 35.58
N LYS A 353 10.64 -18.13 35.00
CA LYS A 353 10.29 -16.71 34.83
C LYS A 353 9.31 -16.55 33.68
N ASN A 354 8.36 -15.62 33.84
CA ASN A 354 7.45 -15.21 32.79
C ASN A 354 8.01 -14.03 32.02
N TYR A 355 7.87 -14.06 30.71
CA TYR A 355 8.36 -13.05 29.80
C TYR A 355 7.26 -12.60 28.85
N GLU A 356 7.21 -11.31 28.61
CA GLU A 356 6.42 -10.72 27.52
C GLU A 356 7.36 -10.30 26.40
N VAL A 357 7.06 -10.76 25.19
CA VAL A 357 7.84 -10.49 23.99
C VAL A 357 6.97 -9.71 23.02
N SER A 358 7.42 -8.53 22.62
CA SER A 358 6.78 -7.72 21.60
C SER A 358 7.69 -7.63 20.37
N TRP A 359 7.23 -8.17 19.25
CA TRP A 359 7.95 -8.13 17.99
C TRP A 359 6.96 -8.18 16.80
N LEU A 360 7.28 -7.46 15.73
CA LEU A 360 6.48 -7.43 14.50
C LEU A 360 4.98 -7.14 14.75
N GLY A 361 4.68 -6.19 15.66
CA GLY A 361 3.31 -5.82 16.00
C GLY A 361 2.54 -6.83 16.85
N LEU A 362 3.15 -7.95 17.20
CA LEU A 362 2.56 -8.98 18.05
C LEU A 362 3.18 -8.95 19.44
N THR A 363 2.37 -9.22 20.46
CA THR A 363 2.82 -9.43 21.84
C THR A 363 2.43 -10.83 22.29
N ARG A 364 3.38 -11.58 22.83
CA ARG A 364 3.16 -12.95 23.30
C ARG A 364 3.86 -13.18 24.63
N ARG A 365 3.32 -14.12 25.43
CA ARG A 365 3.88 -14.49 26.73
C ARG A 365 4.51 -15.87 26.68
N TYR A 366 5.65 -16.01 27.30
CA TYR A 366 6.41 -17.24 27.36
C TYR A 366 6.93 -17.45 28.78
N SER A 367 7.04 -18.73 29.18
CA SER A 367 7.62 -19.14 30.47
C SER A 367 8.85 -19.98 30.25
N GLY A 368 9.90 -19.80 31.02
CA GLY A 368 11.13 -20.54 30.92
C GLY A 368 12.25 -20.03 31.83
N ALA A 369 13.39 -20.71 31.88
CA ALA A 369 14.51 -20.27 32.68
C ALA A 369 15.12 -18.95 32.19
N VAL A 370 15.34 -18.86 30.88
CA VAL A 370 15.84 -17.66 30.20
C VAL A 370 15.14 -17.48 28.88
N LEU A 371 14.77 -16.25 28.55
CA LEU A 371 14.30 -15.86 27.22
C LEU A 371 15.20 -14.74 26.68
N ARG A 372 15.74 -14.93 25.50
CA ARG A 372 16.59 -13.97 24.77
C ARG A 372 16.54 -14.19 23.27
N THR A 373 17.18 -13.35 22.52
CA THR A 373 17.44 -13.63 21.10
C THR A 373 18.49 -14.71 20.92
N VAL A 374 18.38 -15.45 19.82
CA VAL A 374 19.28 -16.57 19.51
C VAL A 374 20.74 -16.12 19.37
N GLN A 375 21.67 -16.99 19.74
CA GLN A 375 23.12 -16.88 19.49
C GLN A 375 23.57 -17.99 18.52
N GLY A 376 24.65 -17.74 17.77
CA GLY A 376 25.03 -18.61 16.65
C GLY A 376 25.54 -20.00 17.06
N ASP A 377 25.91 -20.17 18.31
CA ASP A 377 26.40 -21.41 18.95
C ASP A 377 25.33 -22.13 19.77
N ASP A 378 24.13 -21.55 19.90
CA ASP A 378 23.03 -22.17 20.63
C ASP A 378 22.74 -23.59 20.15
N LEU A 379 22.43 -24.45 21.11
CA LEU A 379 22.09 -25.85 20.89
C LEU A 379 20.66 -26.14 21.29
N TYR A 380 20.03 -27.06 20.59
CA TYR A 380 18.75 -27.65 20.98
C TYR A 380 18.86 -29.19 21.01
N ARG A 381 17.99 -29.82 21.80
CA ARG A 381 17.92 -31.28 21.91
C ARG A 381 16.69 -31.77 21.12
N PHE A 382 16.80 -32.92 20.47
CA PHE A 382 15.69 -33.60 19.85
C PHE A 382 15.82 -35.10 20.02
N ARG A 383 14.70 -35.79 20.06
CA ARG A 383 14.65 -37.25 20.21
C ARG A 383 14.49 -37.91 18.84
N ASN A 384 15.36 -38.86 18.54
CA ASN A 384 15.28 -39.75 17.41
C ASN A 384 15.59 -41.15 17.86
N ASP A 385 14.75 -42.15 17.50
CA ASP A 385 14.94 -43.59 17.82
C ASP A 385 15.33 -43.87 19.27
N ARG A 386 14.63 -43.30 20.24
CA ARG A 386 14.86 -43.39 21.68
C ARG A 386 16.19 -42.77 22.19
N ARG A 387 16.95 -42.10 21.35
CA ARG A 387 18.18 -41.37 21.75
C ARG A 387 17.99 -39.89 21.71
N ILE A 388 18.62 -39.18 22.64
CA ILE A 388 18.63 -37.71 22.67
C ILE A 388 19.87 -37.27 21.87
N HIS A 389 19.59 -36.47 20.83
CA HIS A 389 20.60 -35.86 20.00
C HIS A 389 20.68 -34.35 20.29
N ARG A 390 21.85 -33.77 20.09
CA ARG A 390 22.10 -32.33 20.17
C ARG A 390 22.37 -31.80 18.79
N SER A 391 21.78 -30.64 18.46
CA SER A 391 22.03 -29.99 17.18
C SER A 391 22.20 -28.49 17.38
N ARG A 392 22.96 -27.85 16.49
CA ARG A 392 23.13 -26.39 16.50
C ARG A 392 21.89 -25.71 15.93
N ILE A 393 21.55 -24.56 16.46
CA ILE A 393 20.41 -23.75 15.96
C ILE A 393 20.50 -23.42 14.45
N LYS A 394 21.71 -23.41 13.90
CA LYS A 394 21.93 -23.24 12.44
C LYS A 394 21.20 -24.29 11.61
N THR A 395 21.07 -25.53 12.10
CA THR A 395 20.34 -26.60 11.42
C THR A 395 18.84 -26.28 11.35
N LEU A 396 18.29 -25.70 12.43
CA LEU A 396 16.91 -25.22 12.42
C LEU A 396 16.73 -24.11 11.38
N PHE A 397 17.65 -23.16 11.32
CA PHE A 397 17.57 -22.05 10.35
C PHE A 397 17.57 -22.56 8.90
N GLN A 398 18.33 -23.59 8.60
CA GLN A 398 18.35 -24.22 7.27
C GLN A 398 17.03 -24.94 7.00
N LYS A 399 16.51 -25.71 7.96
CA LYS A 399 15.25 -26.44 7.81
C LYS A 399 14.05 -25.52 7.66
N GLU A 400 13.97 -24.47 8.46
CA GLU A 400 12.86 -23.50 8.41
C GLU A 400 13.09 -22.37 7.40
N GLN A 401 14.23 -22.39 6.70
CA GLN A 401 14.60 -21.44 5.64
C GLN A 401 14.46 -19.97 6.07
N LEU A 402 14.91 -19.66 7.29
CA LEU A 402 14.76 -18.32 7.86
C LEU A 402 15.76 -17.32 7.26
N PRO A 403 15.33 -16.10 6.92
CA PRO A 403 16.24 -15.06 6.45
C PRO A 403 17.18 -14.56 7.56
N PRO A 404 18.39 -14.07 7.23
CA PRO A 404 19.40 -13.69 8.22
C PRO A 404 18.98 -12.70 9.31
N PRO A 405 18.15 -11.67 9.04
CA PRO A 405 17.66 -10.80 10.11
C PRO A 405 16.83 -11.55 11.15
N VAL A 406 16.00 -12.50 10.71
CA VAL A 406 15.24 -13.37 11.61
C VAL A 406 16.17 -14.21 12.46
N ARG A 407 17.22 -14.79 11.85
CA ARG A 407 18.16 -15.66 12.58
C ARG A 407 18.81 -14.97 13.77
N ARG A 408 19.07 -13.64 13.65
CA ARG A 408 19.69 -12.86 14.74
C ARG A 408 18.69 -12.41 15.78
N ASN A 409 17.46 -12.18 15.37
CA ASN A 409 16.43 -11.55 16.19
C ASN A 409 15.38 -12.54 16.69
N LEU A 410 15.47 -13.84 16.32
CA LEU A 410 14.51 -14.85 16.74
C LEU A 410 14.53 -15.02 18.26
N PRO A 411 13.40 -14.80 18.96
CA PRO A 411 13.31 -15.09 20.38
C PRO A 411 13.34 -16.60 20.61
N VAL A 412 14.11 -17.02 21.62
CA VAL A 412 14.22 -18.42 22.02
C VAL A 412 14.09 -18.53 23.53
N VAL A 413 13.42 -19.58 23.99
CA VAL A 413 13.33 -19.94 25.41
C VAL A 413 14.35 -21.05 25.68
N LEU A 414 15.15 -20.91 26.74
CA LEU A 414 16.14 -21.87 27.18
C LEU A 414 15.72 -22.53 28.50
N ASP A 415 16.18 -23.76 28.71
CA ASP A 415 16.13 -24.43 30.01
C ASP A 415 17.22 -23.93 30.94
N ALA A 416 17.27 -24.49 32.14
CA ALA A 416 18.29 -24.16 33.16
C ALA A 416 19.71 -24.56 32.73
N GLU A 417 19.86 -25.51 31.80
CA GLU A 417 21.14 -25.99 31.28
C GLU A 417 21.59 -25.19 30.02
N GLY A 418 20.79 -24.22 29.56
CA GLY A 418 21.10 -23.34 28.41
C GLY A 418 20.77 -23.93 27.05
N TYR A 419 20.00 -25.03 26.97
CA TYR A 419 19.51 -25.54 25.69
C TYR A 419 18.20 -24.85 25.28
N ILE A 420 18.03 -24.62 23.98
CA ILE A 420 16.76 -24.08 23.46
C ILE A 420 15.67 -25.14 23.61
N VAL A 421 14.61 -24.80 24.34
CA VAL A 421 13.40 -25.62 24.50
C VAL A 421 12.26 -25.12 23.60
N ARG A 422 12.30 -23.87 23.18
CA ARG A 422 11.32 -23.31 22.23
C ARG A 422 11.98 -22.28 21.33
N ALA A 423 11.69 -22.35 20.03
CA ALA A 423 11.96 -21.29 19.06
C ALA A 423 10.63 -20.62 18.69
N CYS A 424 10.55 -19.31 18.91
CA CYS A 424 9.32 -18.53 18.82
C CYS A 424 9.02 -18.11 17.37
N LEU A 425 8.63 -19.04 16.52
CA LEU A 425 8.34 -18.83 15.11
C LEU A 425 6.94 -18.23 14.86
N SER A 426 6.08 -18.21 15.88
CA SER A 426 4.72 -17.68 15.77
C SER A 426 4.67 -16.19 15.42
N PHE A 427 5.74 -15.43 15.68
CA PHE A 427 5.89 -14.05 15.19
C PHE A 427 6.01 -13.95 13.66
N LEU A 428 6.33 -15.06 12.99
CA LEU A 428 6.47 -15.18 11.54
C LEU A 428 5.26 -15.86 10.89
N GLY A 429 4.16 -16.03 11.63
CA GLY A 429 2.98 -16.76 11.17
C GLY A 429 3.17 -18.29 11.09
N GLN A 430 4.22 -18.82 11.70
CA GLN A 430 4.49 -20.25 11.78
C GLN A 430 4.20 -20.77 13.20
N GLN A 431 4.07 -22.09 13.36
CA GLN A 431 3.98 -22.67 14.71
C GLN A 431 5.35 -22.63 15.41
N ASP A 432 5.34 -22.30 16.71
CA ASP A 432 6.55 -22.38 17.53
C ASP A 432 7.12 -23.80 17.50
N ARG A 433 8.43 -23.92 17.37
CA ARG A 433 9.13 -25.20 17.50
C ARG A 433 9.43 -25.45 18.95
N ILE A 434 8.79 -26.44 19.51
CA ILE A 434 9.04 -26.92 20.88
C ILE A 434 10.02 -28.09 20.78
N PHE A 435 11.14 -27.96 21.46
CA PHE A 435 12.15 -29.02 21.59
C PHE A 435 11.94 -29.70 22.95
N PHE A 436 12.24 -30.96 23.04
CA PHE A 436 11.97 -31.75 24.22
C PHE A 436 12.56 -31.16 25.49
N LEU A 437 11.69 -30.95 26.49
CA LEU A 437 12.07 -30.97 27.88
C LEU A 437 12.32 -32.48 28.22
N ALA A 438 13.55 -32.82 28.56
CA ALA A 438 13.92 -34.18 28.97
C ALA A 438 13.23 -34.54 30.30
#